data_536e0a0b28ab7dace0874e4b6893f250
#
_entry.id   536e0a0b28ab7dace0874e4b6893f250
#
_cell.length_a   1.000
_cell.length_b   1.000
_cell.length_c   1.000
_cell.angle_alpha   90.00
_cell.angle_beta   90.00
_cell.angle_gamma   90.00
#
_symmetry.space_group_name_H-M   'P 1'
#
loop_
_entity.id
_entity.type
_entity.pdbx_description
1 polymer ?
#
loop_
_entity_poly.entity_id
_entity_poly.type
_entity_poly.pdbx_seq_one_letter_code
_entity_poly.pdbx_strand_id
1 'polypeptide(L)'
;MNTGNTAFMMICTALVFFMTPGLAFFYGGLVRRKNVCNTMMACVAIMGLSVLLWTMFGYSLSFGGNHAGIIGDFRWAFLNDVGWEAGPYADTIPHLVFAAFQMMFAMITPALITGAVVGRMRFKTLFAFIALWSFLVYYPMAHMVWGEGGFLAAIGSVDFAGGNVVHISSGVSALVLATYLGRRKGYEKTSYRIHNIPFVVLGASLLWFGWFGFNAGSALAADGLAAHAFMTSAISSAAALVSWMLIDVIKDGKPTLVGASTGLVVGLVAITPGAGFVPIWSSYIIGALVSPICYFTMNFIKHKLKIDDALDAFGCHGIGGVWGGIATGLFAKTSINSVARWDGLVFGNVHLFVAQILSIIITAAVAVVGTLICIGIIRIFTPLRVDQKEEALGLDISQHGENAYPSFNGFD
;
A
#
# COMPACT_ATOMS: atom_id res chain seq x y z
N MET A 1 6.55 -30.19 2.49
CA MET A 1 5.27 -29.71 1.88
C MET A 1 4.11 -30.04 2.79
N ASN A 2 3.23 -29.06 3.07
CA ASN A 2 2.04 -29.22 3.93
C ASN A 2 0.81 -28.74 3.16
N THR A 3 -0.17 -29.62 2.97
CA THR A 3 -1.38 -29.31 2.19
C THR A 3 -2.26 -28.23 2.85
N GLY A 4 -2.32 -28.20 4.19
CA GLY A 4 -3.03 -27.18 4.94
C GLY A 4 -2.42 -25.80 4.75
N ASN A 5 -1.09 -25.69 4.86
CA ASN A 5 -0.37 -24.44 4.61
C ASN A 5 -0.51 -23.99 3.16
N THR A 6 -0.42 -24.93 2.20
CA THR A 6 -0.61 -24.62 0.77
C THR A 6 -2.02 -24.09 0.50
N ALA A 7 -3.07 -24.73 1.01
CA ALA A 7 -4.45 -24.27 0.86
C ALA A 7 -4.65 -22.91 1.51
N PHE A 8 -4.14 -22.70 2.72
CA PHE A 8 -4.18 -21.43 3.42
C PHE A 8 -3.53 -20.30 2.60
N MET A 9 -2.33 -20.55 2.07
CA MET A 9 -1.60 -19.55 1.29
C MET A 9 -2.28 -19.24 -0.05
N MET A 10 -2.90 -20.23 -0.71
CA MET A 10 -3.69 -19.97 -1.93
C MET A 10 -4.92 -19.10 -1.62
N ILE A 11 -5.61 -19.35 -0.50
CA ILE A 11 -6.72 -18.50 -0.04
C ILE A 11 -6.22 -17.10 0.31
N CYS A 12 -5.13 -16.96 1.06
CA CYS A 12 -4.54 -15.66 1.37
C CYS A 12 -4.15 -14.89 0.11
N THR A 13 -3.58 -15.56 -0.90
CA THR A 13 -3.27 -14.98 -2.21
C THR A 13 -4.51 -14.42 -2.89
N ALA A 14 -5.61 -15.18 -2.92
CA ALA A 14 -6.88 -14.73 -3.47
C ALA A 14 -7.49 -13.55 -2.69
N LEU A 15 -7.38 -13.55 -1.37
CA LEU A 15 -7.81 -12.44 -0.51
C LEU A 15 -7.04 -11.15 -0.81
N VAL A 16 -5.71 -11.22 -0.96
CA VAL A 16 -4.87 -10.06 -1.30
C VAL A 16 -5.14 -9.58 -2.73
N PHE A 17 -5.34 -10.51 -3.70
CA PHE A 17 -5.77 -10.14 -5.04
C PHE A 17 -7.03 -9.27 -5.00
N PHE A 18 -7.99 -9.64 -4.16
CA PHE A 18 -9.27 -8.95 -4.03
C PHE A 18 -9.15 -7.52 -3.46
N MET A 19 -8.03 -7.21 -2.80
CA MET A 19 -7.78 -5.85 -2.30
C MET A 19 -7.62 -4.82 -3.41
N THR A 20 -7.08 -5.17 -4.57
CA THR A 20 -6.90 -4.21 -5.67
C THR A 20 -8.24 -3.77 -6.29
N PRO A 21 -9.20 -4.65 -6.62
CA PRO A 21 -10.57 -4.24 -6.89
C PRO A 21 -11.24 -3.48 -5.75
N GLY A 22 -11.00 -3.89 -4.49
CA GLY A 22 -11.48 -3.16 -3.31
C GLY A 22 -10.99 -1.71 -3.28
N LEU A 23 -9.70 -1.50 -3.57
CA LEU A 23 -9.12 -0.16 -3.69
C LEU A 23 -9.74 0.64 -4.84
N ALA A 24 -10.04 -0.01 -5.98
CA ALA A 24 -10.74 0.63 -7.09
C ALA A 24 -12.11 1.17 -6.67
N PHE A 25 -12.87 0.42 -5.87
CA PHE A 25 -14.14 0.90 -5.31
C PHE A 25 -13.94 1.99 -4.25
N PHE A 26 -12.97 1.82 -3.35
CA PHE A 26 -12.66 2.82 -2.32
C PHE A 26 -12.29 4.16 -2.95
N TYR A 27 -11.32 4.19 -3.85
CA TYR A 27 -10.91 5.40 -4.55
C TYR A 27 -11.98 5.90 -5.53
N GLY A 28 -12.60 4.98 -6.27
CA GLY A 28 -13.68 5.29 -7.20
C GLY A 28 -14.86 5.98 -6.50
N GLY A 29 -15.21 5.57 -5.27
CA GLY A 29 -16.24 6.22 -4.46
C GLY A 29 -15.88 7.63 -4.00
N LEU A 30 -14.60 7.87 -3.68
CA LEU A 30 -14.09 9.15 -3.17
C LEU A 30 -13.92 10.23 -4.23
N VAL A 31 -13.70 9.86 -5.50
CA VAL A 31 -13.46 10.83 -6.58
C VAL A 31 -14.73 11.55 -7.04
N ARG A 32 -14.56 12.56 -7.86
CA ARG A 32 -15.67 13.21 -8.57
C ARG A 32 -16.28 12.26 -9.61
N ARG A 33 -17.59 12.36 -9.82
CA ARG A 33 -18.37 11.54 -10.77
C ARG A 33 -17.73 11.43 -12.17
N LYS A 34 -17.05 12.44 -12.66
CA LYS A 34 -16.43 12.51 -13.99
C LYS A 34 -15.02 11.87 -14.08
N ASN A 35 -14.53 11.24 -13.00
CA ASN A 35 -13.22 10.61 -12.91
C ASN A 35 -13.30 9.17 -12.36
N VAL A 36 -14.49 8.58 -12.29
CA VAL A 36 -14.71 7.25 -11.68
C VAL A 36 -14.11 6.15 -12.55
N CYS A 37 -14.48 6.12 -13.85
CA CYS A 37 -13.95 5.13 -14.78
C CYS A 37 -12.43 5.22 -14.88
N ASN A 38 -11.87 6.44 -15.00
CA ASN A 38 -10.43 6.63 -15.05
C ASN A 38 -9.72 6.12 -13.78
N THR A 39 -10.30 6.38 -12.61
CA THR A 39 -9.72 5.93 -11.33
C THR A 39 -9.78 4.41 -11.20
N MET A 40 -10.90 3.79 -11.52
CA MET A 40 -11.05 2.34 -11.49
C MET A 40 -10.19 1.66 -12.55
N MET A 41 -10.16 2.21 -13.78
CA MET A 41 -9.32 1.73 -14.88
C MET A 41 -7.83 1.75 -14.49
N ALA A 42 -7.36 2.75 -13.76
CA ALA A 42 -5.99 2.79 -13.27
C ALA A 42 -5.67 1.56 -12.41
N CYS A 43 -6.53 1.19 -11.46
CA CYS A 43 -6.34 0.00 -10.63
C CYS A 43 -6.40 -1.29 -11.48
N VAL A 44 -7.38 -1.42 -12.37
CA VAL A 44 -7.55 -2.61 -13.24
C VAL A 44 -6.36 -2.79 -14.18
N ALA A 45 -5.89 -1.70 -14.81
CA ALA A 45 -4.72 -1.77 -15.70
C ALA A 45 -3.44 -2.16 -14.95
N ILE A 46 -3.29 -1.66 -13.70
CA ILE A 46 -2.16 -2.04 -12.84
C ILE A 46 -2.20 -3.53 -12.50
N MET A 47 -3.38 -4.13 -12.29
CA MET A 47 -3.48 -5.59 -12.05
C MET A 47 -2.83 -6.37 -13.19
N GLY A 48 -3.22 -6.10 -14.43
CA GLY A 48 -2.65 -6.79 -15.60
C GLY A 48 -1.14 -6.51 -15.76
N LEU A 49 -0.75 -5.23 -15.66
CA LEU A 49 0.66 -4.83 -15.80
C LEU A 49 1.54 -5.51 -14.73
N SER A 50 1.12 -5.49 -13.47
CA SER A 50 1.90 -6.05 -12.37
C SER A 50 2.07 -7.55 -12.47
N VAL A 51 1.03 -8.29 -12.89
CA VAL A 51 1.15 -9.74 -13.13
C VAL A 51 2.20 -10.04 -14.18
N LEU A 52 2.16 -9.33 -15.33
CA LEU A 52 3.12 -9.54 -16.41
C LEU A 52 4.55 -9.18 -15.98
N LEU A 53 4.75 -7.99 -15.42
CA LEU A 53 6.08 -7.55 -14.99
C LEU A 53 6.65 -8.42 -13.87
N TRP A 54 5.81 -8.87 -12.94
CA TRP A 54 6.23 -9.74 -11.85
C TRP A 54 6.68 -11.10 -12.34
N THR A 55 5.90 -11.74 -13.16
CA THR A 55 6.23 -13.07 -13.70
C THR A 55 7.41 -13.05 -14.65
N MET A 56 7.59 -11.96 -15.41
CA MET A 56 8.72 -11.82 -16.35
C MET A 56 10.03 -11.54 -15.61
N PHE A 57 10.04 -10.61 -14.66
CA PHE A 57 11.27 -10.07 -14.05
C PHE A 57 11.16 -9.81 -12.56
N GLY A 58 10.00 -9.31 -12.09
CA GLY A 58 9.84 -8.74 -10.75
C GLY A 58 10.10 -9.73 -9.64
N TYR A 59 9.61 -10.97 -9.78
CA TYR A 59 9.88 -12.02 -8.80
C TYR A 59 11.38 -12.28 -8.65
N SER A 60 12.07 -12.45 -9.75
CA SER A 60 13.51 -12.70 -9.77
C SER A 60 14.33 -11.54 -9.19
N LEU A 61 13.99 -10.30 -9.57
CA LEU A 61 14.65 -9.10 -9.05
C LEU A 61 14.38 -8.84 -7.56
N SER A 62 13.26 -9.32 -7.03
CA SER A 62 12.92 -9.17 -5.62
C SER A 62 13.46 -10.30 -4.74
N PHE A 63 13.48 -11.53 -5.23
CA PHE A 63 13.75 -12.73 -4.44
C PHE A 63 14.86 -13.62 -4.99
N GLY A 64 15.43 -13.31 -6.14
CA GLY A 64 16.58 -14.01 -6.72
C GLY A 64 17.88 -13.78 -5.94
N GLY A 65 19.01 -14.11 -6.56
CA GLY A 65 20.32 -13.92 -5.92
C GLY A 65 20.59 -12.50 -5.50
N ASN A 66 21.46 -12.33 -4.52
CA ASN A 66 21.67 -11.04 -3.86
C ASN A 66 22.79 -10.21 -4.54
N HIS A 67 22.47 -9.00 -4.94
CA HIS A 67 23.42 -7.99 -5.39
C HIS A 67 23.47 -6.81 -4.40
N ALA A 68 24.50 -6.80 -3.58
CA ALA A 68 24.79 -5.76 -2.59
C ALA A 68 23.65 -5.51 -1.56
N GLY A 69 22.75 -6.47 -1.37
CA GLY A 69 21.58 -6.33 -0.49
C GLY A 69 20.47 -5.44 -1.04
N ILE A 70 20.56 -5.01 -2.31
CA ILE A 70 19.65 -4.01 -2.90
C ILE A 70 18.67 -4.63 -3.88
N ILE A 71 19.10 -5.59 -4.69
CA ILE A 71 18.29 -6.18 -5.75
C ILE A 71 18.73 -7.62 -6.01
N GLY A 72 17.78 -8.45 -6.48
CA GLY A 72 18.07 -9.81 -6.95
C GLY A 72 18.67 -9.87 -8.33
N ASP A 73 18.78 -11.08 -8.86
CA ASP A 73 19.29 -11.36 -10.21
C ASP A 73 18.16 -11.84 -11.16
N PHE A 74 18.51 -12.42 -12.31
CA PHE A 74 17.54 -12.92 -13.29
C PHE A 74 17.38 -14.45 -13.29
N ARG A 75 17.85 -15.17 -12.24
CA ARG A 75 17.80 -16.64 -12.18
C ARG A 75 16.39 -17.22 -12.29
N TRP A 76 15.39 -16.50 -11.82
CA TRP A 76 13.98 -16.89 -11.87
C TRP A 76 13.15 -16.03 -12.84
N ALA A 77 13.79 -15.38 -13.82
CA ALA A 77 13.07 -14.63 -14.84
C ALA A 77 12.11 -15.56 -15.60
N PHE A 78 10.92 -15.07 -15.89
CA PHE A 78 9.80 -15.83 -16.44
C PHE A 78 9.37 -17.03 -15.56
N LEU A 79 9.63 -16.96 -14.25
CA LEU A 79 9.41 -18.03 -13.27
C LEU A 79 10.14 -19.34 -13.61
N ASN A 80 11.24 -19.29 -14.35
CA ASN A 80 12.07 -20.45 -14.58
C ASN A 80 12.56 -21.02 -13.24
N ASP A 81 12.51 -22.33 -13.08
CA ASP A 81 12.89 -23.08 -11.86
C ASP A 81 12.06 -22.69 -10.60
N VAL A 82 10.93 -22.00 -10.77
CA VAL A 82 9.94 -21.75 -9.73
C VAL A 82 8.86 -22.83 -9.82
N GLY A 83 9.07 -23.92 -9.14
CA GLY A 83 8.28 -25.15 -9.31
C GLY A 83 7.31 -25.45 -8.16
N TRP A 84 6.97 -26.72 -8.08
CA TRP A 84 5.99 -27.26 -7.12
C TRP A 84 6.63 -27.68 -5.81
N GLU A 85 7.96 -27.81 -5.77
CA GLU A 85 8.71 -28.07 -4.54
C GLU A 85 8.85 -26.81 -3.69
N ALA A 86 9.23 -26.98 -2.43
CA ALA A 86 9.50 -25.86 -1.53
C ALA A 86 10.66 -24.99 -2.07
N GLY A 87 10.50 -23.69 -1.95
CA GLY A 87 11.51 -22.70 -2.30
C GLY A 87 12.31 -22.20 -1.09
N PRO A 88 13.30 -21.34 -1.29
CA PRO A 88 14.18 -20.87 -0.23
C PRO A 88 13.51 -19.98 0.82
N TYR A 89 12.30 -19.49 0.56
CA TYR A 89 11.57 -18.56 1.44
C TYR A 89 10.48 -19.20 2.28
N ALA A 90 10.10 -20.46 1.97
CA ALA A 90 9.07 -21.19 2.72
C ALA A 90 9.18 -22.70 2.51
N ASP A 91 9.46 -23.45 3.58
CA ASP A 91 9.75 -24.89 3.52
C ASP A 91 8.50 -25.76 3.38
N THR A 92 7.32 -25.22 3.66
CA THR A 92 6.07 -25.99 3.78
C THR A 92 5.10 -25.81 2.62
N ILE A 93 5.36 -24.88 1.71
CA ILE A 93 4.50 -24.56 0.56
C ILE A 93 5.31 -24.59 -0.75
N PRO A 94 4.66 -24.81 -1.91
CA PRO A 94 5.32 -24.71 -3.21
C PRO A 94 5.95 -23.34 -3.43
N HIS A 95 7.12 -23.32 -4.06
CA HIS A 95 7.81 -22.09 -4.46
C HIS A 95 6.90 -21.18 -5.31
N LEU A 96 6.12 -21.79 -6.22
CA LEU A 96 5.16 -21.08 -7.05
C LEU A 96 4.04 -20.40 -6.23
N VAL A 97 3.61 -20.98 -5.12
CA VAL A 97 2.60 -20.38 -4.22
C VAL A 97 3.18 -19.17 -3.49
N PHE A 98 4.43 -19.24 -3.04
CA PHE A 98 5.14 -18.09 -2.49
C PHE A 98 5.26 -16.97 -3.52
N ALA A 99 5.69 -17.29 -4.75
CA ALA A 99 5.80 -16.30 -5.83
C ALA A 99 4.45 -15.65 -6.17
N ALA A 100 3.36 -16.43 -6.19
CA ALA A 100 2.00 -15.94 -6.42
C ALA A 100 1.50 -15.04 -5.27
N PHE A 101 1.80 -15.37 -4.02
CA PHE A 101 1.45 -14.54 -2.87
C PHE A 101 2.16 -13.19 -2.93
N GLN A 102 3.46 -13.17 -3.16
CA GLN A 102 4.26 -11.96 -3.29
C GLN A 102 3.88 -11.12 -4.52
N MET A 103 3.36 -11.73 -5.58
CA MET A 103 2.80 -11.05 -6.75
C MET A 103 1.66 -10.10 -6.36
N MET A 104 0.84 -10.48 -5.39
CA MET A 104 -0.30 -9.65 -4.95
C MET A 104 0.17 -8.36 -4.28
N PHE A 105 1.29 -8.39 -3.58
CA PHE A 105 1.92 -7.21 -2.99
C PHE A 105 2.51 -6.28 -4.06
N ALA A 106 3.16 -6.86 -5.08
CA ALA A 106 3.65 -6.11 -6.24
C ALA A 106 2.51 -5.46 -7.06
N MET A 107 1.30 -6.01 -6.97
CA MET A 107 0.10 -5.49 -7.63
C MET A 107 -0.55 -4.34 -6.85
N ILE A 108 -0.81 -4.53 -5.55
CA ILE A 108 -1.52 -3.53 -4.76
C ILE A 108 -0.67 -2.28 -4.50
N THR A 109 0.64 -2.44 -4.31
CA THR A 109 1.52 -1.33 -3.90
C THR A 109 1.51 -0.15 -4.88
N PRO A 110 1.73 -0.32 -6.20
CA PRO A 110 1.66 0.79 -7.14
C PRO A 110 0.24 1.33 -7.32
N ALA A 111 -0.80 0.52 -7.09
CA ALA A 111 -2.17 0.99 -7.15
C ALA A 111 -2.48 2.04 -6.06
N LEU A 112 -1.84 1.96 -4.89
CA LEU A 112 -2.00 2.96 -3.83
C LEU A 112 -1.57 4.36 -4.26
N ILE A 113 -0.54 4.47 -5.11
CA ILE A 113 -0.02 5.76 -5.62
C ILE A 113 -1.09 6.52 -6.40
N THR A 114 -1.98 5.80 -7.09
CA THR A 114 -3.00 6.40 -7.95
C THR A 114 -3.91 7.37 -7.21
N GLY A 115 -4.17 7.13 -5.92
CA GLY A 115 -5.01 8.00 -5.09
C GLY A 115 -4.54 9.45 -5.02
N ALA A 116 -3.23 9.69 -5.06
CA ALA A 116 -2.68 11.03 -4.99
C ALA A 116 -2.82 11.83 -6.30
N VAL A 117 -2.97 11.16 -7.44
CA VAL A 117 -2.86 11.79 -8.78
C VAL A 117 -4.18 11.84 -9.55
N VAL A 118 -5.27 11.33 -8.98
CA VAL A 118 -6.58 11.26 -9.62
C VAL A 118 -7.04 12.63 -10.16
N GLY A 119 -7.67 12.58 -11.32
CA GLY A 119 -8.28 13.74 -11.97
C GLY A 119 -7.32 14.71 -12.65
N ARG A 120 -5.98 14.41 -12.69
CA ARG A 120 -5.00 15.29 -13.35
C ARG A 120 -3.81 14.62 -14.03
N MET A 121 -3.54 13.34 -13.76
CA MET A 121 -2.46 12.60 -14.44
C MET A 121 -2.99 11.92 -15.68
N ARG A 122 -2.22 11.95 -16.79
CA ARG A 122 -2.54 11.23 -18.04
C ARG A 122 -2.46 9.74 -17.79
N PHE A 123 -3.46 8.98 -18.26
CA PHE A 123 -3.52 7.53 -18.05
C PHE A 123 -2.30 6.81 -18.62
N LYS A 124 -1.92 7.10 -19.86
CA LYS A 124 -0.73 6.46 -20.48
C LYS A 124 0.58 6.75 -19.74
N THR A 125 0.72 7.94 -19.16
CA THR A 125 1.92 8.30 -18.38
C THR A 125 1.90 7.67 -16.99
N LEU A 126 0.74 7.52 -16.40
CA LEU A 126 0.56 6.73 -15.16
C LEU A 126 1.00 5.28 -15.40
N PHE A 127 0.54 4.67 -16.49
CA PHE A 127 0.89 3.28 -16.82
C PHE A 127 2.40 3.09 -17.02
N ALA A 128 3.05 4.00 -17.77
CA ALA A 128 4.51 4.00 -17.94
C ALA A 128 5.25 4.27 -16.62
N PHE A 129 4.72 5.18 -15.78
CA PHE A 129 5.27 5.46 -14.46
C PHE A 129 5.26 4.22 -13.57
N ILE A 130 4.15 3.50 -13.49
CA ILE A 130 4.02 2.29 -12.68
C ILE A 130 5.01 1.22 -13.14
N ALA A 131 5.18 1.03 -14.46
CA ALA A 131 6.16 0.09 -14.97
C ALA A 131 7.59 0.44 -14.50
N LEU A 132 8.04 1.67 -14.72
CA LEU A 132 9.37 2.12 -14.28
C LEU A 132 9.54 2.09 -12.77
N TRP A 133 8.52 2.53 -12.02
CA TRP A 133 8.54 2.57 -10.57
C TRP A 133 8.67 1.18 -9.96
N SER A 134 8.04 0.17 -10.56
CA SER A 134 8.18 -1.21 -10.11
C SER A 134 9.63 -1.66 -10.16
N PHE A 135 10.38 -1.35 -11.23
CA PHE A 135 11.80 -1.70 -11.35
C PHE A 135 12.71 -0.85 -10.45
N LEU A 136 12.43 0.44 -10.32
CA LEU A 136 13.35 1.37 -9.63
C LEU A 136 13.08 1.49 -8.13
N VAL A 137 11.87 1.16 -7.68
CA VAL A 137 11.48 1.30 -6.26
C VAL A 137 11.00 -0.02 -5.70
N TYR A 138 9.95 -0.63 -6.29
CA TYR A 138 9.29 -1.76 -5.62
C TYR A 138 10.18 -3.00 -5.53
N TYR A 139 10.76 -3.47 -6.64
CA TYR A 139 11.58 -4.68 -6.62
C TYR A 139 12.84 -4.54 -5.76
N PRO A 140 13.59 -3.41 -5.81
CA PRO A 140 14.67 -3.17 -4.86
C PRO A 140 14.19 -3.14 -3.40
N MET A 141 13.08 -2.48 -3.09
CA MET A 141 12.54 -2.43 -1.73
C MET A 141 12.14 -3.81 -1.21
N ALA A 142 11.48 -4.62 -2.04
CA ALA A 142 11.11 -5.98 -1.68
C ALA A 142 12.36 -6.84 -1.41
N HIS A 143 13.42 -6.69 -2.22
CA HIS A 143 14.69 -7.39 -1.98
C HIS A 143 15.38 -6.92 -0.70
N MET A 144 15.51 -5.61 -0.50
CA MET A 144 16.17 -5.06 0.69
C MET A 144 15.53 -5.49 2.01
N VAL A 145 14.20 -5.67 2.01
CA VAL A 145 13.43 -6.00 3.23
C VAL A 145 13.21 -7.50 3.40
N TRP A 146 12.87 -8.21 2.32
CA TRP A 146 12.43 -9.61 2.36
C TRP A 146 13.33 -10.57 1.59
N GLY A 147 14.18 -10.08 0.69
CA GLY A 147 15.11 -10.90 -0.06
C GLY A 147 16.24 -11.45 0.82
N GLU A 148 16.79 -12.60 0.44
CA GLU A 148 17.93 -13.19 1.13
C GLU A 148 19.14 -12.25 1.06
N GLY A 149 19.71 -11.91 2.23
CA GLY A 149 20.81 -10.96 2.33
C GLY A 149 20.42 -9.50 2.10
N GLY A 150 19.12 -9.18 2.10
CA GLY A 150 18.63 -7.83 1.92
C GLY A 150 19.19 -6.83 2.94
N PHE A 151 19.55 -5.63 2.47
CA PHE A 151 20.26 -4.63 3.27
C PHE A 151 19.50 -4.20 4.53
N LEU A 152 18.17 -3.98 4.43
CA LEU A 152 17.35 -3.55 5.56
C LEU A 152 17.14 -4.68 6.57
N ALA A 153 17.01 -5.91 6.11
CA ALA A 153 17.01 -7.08 6.99
C ALA A 153 18.37 -7.28 7.68
N ALA A 154 19.47 -7.01 6.98
CA ALA A 154 20.83 -7.14 7.51
C ALA A 154 21.11 -6.16 8.65
N ILE A 155 20.59 -4.94 8.62
CA ILE A 155 20.69 -3.99 9.74
C ILE A 155 19.77 -4.33 10.92
N GLY A 156 18.96 -5.39 10.81
CA GLY A 156 18.09 -5.91 11.85
C GLY A 156 16.70 -5.24 11.91
N SER A 157 16.30 -4.48 10.88
CA SER A 157 14.91 -4.03 10.80
C SER A 157 13.99 -5.19 10.45
N VAL A 158 12.73 -5.09 10.88
CA VAL A 158 11.68 -6.07 10.58
C VAL A 158 10.49 -5.39 9.96
N ASP A 159 9.86 -6.08 9.00
CA ASP A 159 8.65 -5.64 8.32
C ASP A 159 7.82 -6.88 7.97
N PHE A 160 6.78 -7.14 8.75
CA PHE A 160 6.02 -8.39 8.65
C PHE A 160 5.29 -8.55 7.33
N ALA A 161 4.63 -7.49 6.89
CA ALA A 161 3.78 -7.57 5.70
C ALA A 161 3.86 -6.33 4.78
N GLY A 162 4.78 -5.39 5.00
CA GLY A 162 5.02 -4.32 4.02
C GLY A 162 4.81 -2.89 4.51
N GLY A 163 5.11 -2.60 5.78
CA GLY A 163 5.16 -1.21 6.26
C GLY A 163 6.09 -0.34 5.43
N ASN A 164 7.30 -0.82 5.17
CA ASN A 164 8.26 -0.18 4.28
C ASN A 164 7.95 -0.46 2.81
N VAL A 165 7.88 -1.74 2.44
CA VAL A 165 7.81 -2.19 1.04
C VAL A 165 6.55 -1.68 0.35
N VAL A 166 5.41 -1.68 1.04
CA VAL A 166 4.11 -1.32 0.47
C VAL A 166 3.73 0.12 0.83
N HIS A 167 3.67 0.43 2.14
CA HIS A 167 2.99 1.65 2.59
C HIS A 167 3.87 2.89 2.52
N ILE A 168 5.07 2.86 3.08
CA ILE A 168 5.99 4.03 3.05
C ILE A 168 6.43 4.29 1.61
N SER A 169 6.83 3.26 0.87
CA SER A 169 7.31 3.41 -0.51
C SER A 169 6.26 4.04 -1.42
N SER A 170 5.03 3.51 -1.42
CA SER A 170 3.94 4.05 -2.24
C SER A 170 3.45 5.41 -1.76
N GLY A 171 3.31 5.60 -0.44
CA GLY A 171 2.85 6.85 0.15
C GLY A 171 3.81 8.01 -0.12
N VAL A 172 5.11 7.82 0.08
CA VAL A 172 6.13 8.86 -0.22
C VAL A 172 6.17 9.14 -1.72
N SER A 173 6.12 8.13 -2.57
CA SER A 173 6.04 8.30 -4.03
C SER A 173 4.79 9.08 -4.45
N ALA A 174 3.65 8.82 -3.80
CA ALA A 174 2.41 9.55 -3.99
C ALA A 174 2.56 11.05 -3.67
N LEU A 175 3.23 11.39 -2.55
CA LEU A 175 3.51 12.78 -2.17
C LEU A 175 4.40 13.49 -3.19
N VAL A 176 5.47 12.84 -3.66
CA VAL A 176 6.37 13.38 -4.68
C VAL A 176 5.62 13.66 -5.98
N LEU A 177 4.81 12.71 -6.45
CA LEU A 177 3.97 12.89 -7.65
C LEU A 177 2.93 13.98 -7.47
N ALA A 178 2.23 14.03 -6.32
CA ALA A 178 1.25 15.05 -6.03
C ALA A 178 1.88 16.45 -6.06
N THR A 179 3.08 16.58 -5.50
CA THR A 179 3.84 17.84 -5.48
C THR A 179 4.27 18.24 -6.90
N TYR A 180 4.79 17.30 -7.69
CA TYR A 180 5.22 17.56 -9.06
C TYR A 180 4.07 17.95 -9.99
N LEU A 181 2.94 17.23 -9.94
CA LEU A 181 1.77 17.52 -10.77
C LEU A 181 1.08 18.83 -10.36
N GLY A 182 1.26 19.28 -9.12
CA GLY A 182 0.61 20.48 -8.62
C GLY A 182 -0.89 20.27 -8.32
N ARG A 183 -1.58 21.37 -7.98
CA ARG A 183 -2.97 21.35 -7.51
C ARG A 183 -3.95 21.14 -8.65
N ARG A 184 -5.05 20.44 -8.38
CA ARG A 184 -6.19 20.32 -9.30
C ARG A 184 -6.87 21.67 -9.49
N LYS A 185 -7.49 21.85 -10.64
CA LYS A 185 -8.28 23.06 -10.96
C LYS A 185 -9.39 23.24 -9.92
N GLY A 186 -9.42 24.43 -9.31
CA GLY A 186 -10.39 24.75 -8.26
C GLY A 186 -10.05 24.23 -6.86
N TYR A 187 -8.79 23.81 -6.62
CA TYR A 187 -8.32 23.45 -5.27
C TYR A 187 -8.61 24.57 -4.27
N GLU A 188 -9.15 24.23 -3.11
CA GLU A 188 -9.64 25.16 -2.06
C GLU A 188 -10.74 26.16 -2.48
N LYS A 189 -11.09 26.22 -3.77
CA LYS A 189 -12.13 27.16 -4.29
C LYS A 189 -13.46 26.48 -4.55
N THR A 190 -13.45 25.18 -4.79
CA THR A 190 -14.66 24.39 -5.06
C THR A 190 -14.71 23.17 -4.17
N SER A 191 -15.89 22.83 -3.67
CA SER A 191 -16.10 21.58 -2.93
C SER A 191 -15.89 20.38 -3.86
N TYR A 192 -14.92 19.51 -3.53
CA TYR A 192 -14.76 18.22 -4.18
C TYR A 192 -15.72 17.23 -3.54
N ARG A 193 -16.96 17.16 -4.06
CA ARG A 193 -17.95 16.23 -3.49
C ARG A 193 -17.57 14.79 -3.82
N ILE A 194 -17.52 13.96 -2.81
CA ILE A 194 -17.48 12.50 -2.88
C ILE A 194 -18.77 12.07 -3.60
N HIS A 195 -18.61 11.22 -4.64
CA HIS A 195 -19.78 10.93 -5.47
C HIS A 195 -20.57 9.72 -4.98
N ASN A 196 -19.93 8.75 -4.29
CA ASN A 196 -20.58 7.50 -3.89
C ASN A 196 -20.02 6.95 -2.59
N ILE A 197 -20.60 7.35 -1.45
CA ILE A 197 -20.20 6.87 -0.13
C ILE A 197 -20.41 5.35 0.04
N PRO A 198 -21.50 4.72 -0.45
CA PRO A 198 -21.62 3.25 -0.44
C PRO A 198 -20.45 2.53 -1.10
N PHE A 199 -19.90 3.05 -2.21
CA PHE A 199 -18.69 2.47 -2.82
C PHE A 199 -17.45 2.62 -1.93
N VAL A 200 -17.33 3.73 -1.21
CA VAL A 200 -16.25 3.92 -0.22
C VAL A 200 -16.30 2.84 0.85
N VAL A 201 -17.48 2.60 1.43
CA VAL A 201 -17.68 1.58 2.47
C VAL A 201 -17.44 0.17 1.91
N LEU A 202 -17.96 -0.13 0.72
CA LEU A 202 -17.74 -1.42 0.05
C LEU A 202 -16.24 -1.65 -0.16
N GLY A 203 -15.53 -0.67 -0.74
CA GLY A 203 -14.10 -0.76 -0.98
C GLY A 203 -13.30 -0.93 0.31
N ALA A 204 -13.59 -0.16 1.35
CA ALA A 204 -12.95 -0.30 2.66
C ALA A 204 -13.19 -1.69 3.28
N SER A 205 -14.41 -2.24 3.15
CA SER A 205 -14.75 -3.57 3.64
C SER A 205 -13.99 -4.67 2.90
N LEU A 206 -13.87 -4.55 1.57
CA LEU A 206 -13.08 -5.47 0.75
C LEU A 206 -11.58 -5.40 1.09
N LEU A 207 -11.07 -4.19 1.35
CA LEU A 207 -9.69 -4.00 1.83
C LEU A 207 -9.49 -4.67 3.18
N TRP A 208 -10.40 -4.49 4.14
CA TRP A 208 -10.29 -5.13 5.46
C TRP A 208 -10.29 -6.66 5.34
N PHE A 209 -11.25 -7.20 4.60
CA PHE A 209 -11.36 -8.62 4.34
C PHE A 209 -10.08 -9.21 3.71
N GLY A 210 -9.57 -8.54 2.68
CA GLY A 210 -8.31 -8.93 2.03
C GLY A 210 -7.08 -8.82 2.93
N TRP A 211 -7.11 -7.88 3.89
CA TRP A 211 -5.99 -7.65 4.80
C TRP A 211 -5.78 -8.79 5.80
N PHE A 212 -6.79 -9.58 6.07
CA PHE A 212 -6.60 -10.82 6.80
C PHE A 212 -5.66 -11.78 6.06
N GLY A 213 -5.83 -11.92 4.75
CA GLY A 213 -4.87 -12.65 3.90
C GLY A 213 -3.51 -11.95 3.79
N PHE A 214 -3.52 -10.62 3.70
CA PHE A 214 -2.31 -9.81 3.58
C PHE A 214 -1.38 -9.99 4.80
N ASN A 215 -1.89 -9.80 6.01
CA ASN A 215 -1.10 -9.91 7.24
C ASN A 215 -0.96 -11.35 7.71
N ALA A 216 -2.04 -12.13 7.85
CA ALA A 216 -1.92 -13.51 8.33
C ALA A 216 -1.18 -14.41 7.33
N GLY A 217 -1.37 -14.19 6.02
CA GLY A 217 -0.63 -14.91 4.97
C GLY A 217 0.89 -14.64 5.00
N SER A 218 1.33 -13.50 5.53
CA SER A 218 2.76 -13.21 5.69
C SER A 218 3.47 -14.07 6.73
N ALA A 219 2.74 -14.87 7.50
CA ALA A 219 3.30 -15.96 8.29
C ALA A 219 3.77 -17.16 7.44
N LEU A 220 3.33 -17.26 6.18
CA LEU A 220 3.62 -18.32 5.21
C LEU A 220 3.18 -19.73 5.64
N ALA A 221 2.41 -19.84 6.72
CA ALA A 221 1.86 -21.09 7.26
C ALA A 221 0.55 -20.82 8.01
N ALA A 222 -0.33 -21.84 8.08
CA ALA A 222 -1.54 -21.82 8.89
C ALA A 222 -1.21 -22.21 10.35
N ASP A 223 -0.59 -21.32 11.09
CA ASP A 223 -0.05 -21.55 12.43
C ASP A 223 -0.47 -20.49 13.45
N GLY A 224 0.10 -20.55 14.65
CA GLY A 224 -0.15 -19.59 15.71
C GLY A 224 0.25 -18.16 15.36
N LEU A 225 1.29 -17.97 14.53
CA LEU A 225 1.73 -16.65 14.07
C LEU A 225 0.74 -16.04 13.09
N ALA A 226 0.17 -16.82 12.19
CA ALA A 226 -0.92 -16.39 11.30
C ALA A 226 -2.16 -15.98 12.10
N ALA A 227 -2.58 -16.78 13.09
CA ALA A 227 -3.70 -16.44 13.98
C ALA A 227 -3.43 -15.17 14.79
N HIS A 228 -2.20 -14.98 15.25
CA HIS A 228 -1.77 -13.77 15.97
C HIS A 228 -1.86 -12.52 15.05
N ALA A 229 -1.31 -12.59 13.84
CA ALA A 229 -1.34 -11.50 12.87
C ALA A 229 -2.77 -11.15 12.42
N PHE A 230 -3.66 -12.15 12.33
CA PHE A 230 -5.09 -11.94 12.10
C PHE A 230 -5.71 -11.09 13.21
N MET A 231 -5.50 -11.47 14.48
CA MET A 231 -6.07 -10.77 15.64
C MET A 231 -5.52 -9.36 15.81
N THR A 232 -4.21 -9.16 15.69
CA THR A 232 -3.61 -7.82 15.79
C THR A 232 -4.13 -6.89 14.69
N SER A 233 -4.35 -7.41 13.48
CA SER A 233 -4.92 -6.65 12.36
C SER A 233 -6.37 -6.24 12.62
N ALA A 234 -7.20 -7.16 13.10
CA ALA A 234 -8.59 -6.88 13.45
C ALA A 234 -8.70 -5.80 14.52
N ILE A 235 -7.90 -5.93 15.59
CA ILE A 235 -7.93 -5.00 16.73
C ILE A 235 -7.46 -3.60 16.34
N SER A 236 -6.31 -3.50 15.64
CA SER A 236 -5.78 -2.21 15.24
C SER A 236 -6.73 -1.46 14.30
N SER A 237 -7.33 -2.17 13.34
CA SER A 237 -8.32 -1.58 12.44
C SER A 237 -9.55 -1.07 13.19
N ALA A 238 -10.11 -1.88 14.10
CA ALA A 238 -11.27 -1.50 14.90
C ALA A 238 -10.95 -0.30 15.82
N ALA A 239 -9.82 -0.31 16.50
CA ALA A 239 -9.38 0.79 17.36
C ALA A 239 -9.21 2.10 16.58
N ALA A 240 -8.62 2.03 15.38
CA ALA A 240 -8.43 3.19 14.52
C ALA A 240 -9.76 3.73 13.97
N LEU A 241 -10.68 2.84 13.56
CA LEU A 241 -12.02 3.21 13.11
C LEU A 241 -12.75 4.01 14.21
N VAL A 242 -12.81 3.46 15.44
CA VAL A 242 -13.46 4.13 16.57
C VAL A 242 -12.78 5.45 16.92
N SER A 243 -11.43 5.46 16.92
CA SER A 243 -10.65 6.68 17.18
C SER A 243 -10.94 7.78 16.14
N TRP A 244 -11.05 7.43 14.84
CA TRP A 244 -11.40 8.41 13.80
C TRP A 244 -12.83 8.94 13.98
N MET A 245 -13.79 8.07 14.27
CA MET A 245 -15.17 8.49 14.56
C MET A 245 -15.23 9.46 15.74
N LEU A 246 -14.43 9.24 16.79
CA LEU A 246 -14.32 10.17 17.92
C LEU A 246 -13.77 11.53 17.50
N ILE A 247 -12.76 11.56 16.60
CA ILE A 247 -12.23 12.81 16.06
C ILE A 247 -13.31 13.58 15.29
N ASP A 248 -14.06 12.89 14.43
CA ASP A 248 -15.17 13.50 13.66
C ASP A 248 -16.22 14.10 14.63
N VAL A 249 -16.62 13.37 15.67
CA VAL A 249 -17.58 13.85 16.67
C VAL A 249 -17.06 15.08 17.42
N ILE A 250 -15.80 15.09 17.82
CA ILE A 250 -15.19 16.22 18.55
C ILE A 250 -15.05 17.45 17.63
N LYS A 251 -14.74 17.27 16.36
CA LYS A 251 -14.50 18.36 15.42
C LYS A 251 -15.76 18.87 14.76
N ASP A 252 -16.61 17.97 14.30
CA ASP A 252 -17.73 18.28 13.41
C ASP A 252 -19.09 17.92 14.02
N GLY A 253 -19.10 17.38 15.25
CA GLY A 253 -20.31 17.02 16.01
C GLY A 253 -20.95 15.71 15.56
N LYS A 254 -20.48 15.04 14.52
CA LYS A 254 -21.08 13.82 13.95
C LYS A 254 -20.02 12.92 13.33
N PRO A 255 -20.11 11.59 13.54
CA PRO A 255 -19.25 10.65 12.83
C PRO A 255 -19.64 10.57 11.35
N THR A 256 -18.67 10.30 10.47
CA THR A 256 -18.89 10.14 9.04
C THR A 256 -18.50 8.73 8.58
N LEU A 257 -19.22 8.18 7.59
CA LEU A 257 -18.86 6.89 6.99
C LEU A 257 -17.50 6.95 6.25
N VAL A 258 -17.18 8.10 5.68
CA VAL A 258 -15.87 8.31 5.03
C VAL A 258 -14.76 8.33 6.07
N GLY A 259 -14.94 9.04 7.17
CA GLY A 259 -14.00 9.08 8.29
C GLY A 259 -13.80 7.70 8.91
N ALA A 260 -14.90 6.98 9.21
CA ALA A 260 -14.84 5.61 9.73
C ALA A 260 -14.08 4.67 8.78
N SER A 261 -14.36 4.74 7.46
CA SER A 261 -13.67 3.94 6.44
C SER A 261 -12.19 4.29 6.33
N THR A 262 -11.84 5.57 6.44
CA THR A 262 -10.44 6.01 6.45
C THR A 262 -9.73 5.53 7.71
N GLY A 263 -10.36 5.67 8.88
CA GLY A 263 -9.84 5.17 10.16
C GLY A 263 -9.57 3.67 10.12
N LEU A 264 -10.51 2.89 9.58
CA LEU A 264 -10.35 1.45 9.35
C LEU A 264 -9.08 1.15 8.55
N VAL A 265 -8.88 1.82 7.41
CA VAL A 265 -7.74 1.57 6.51
C VAL A 265 -6.42 1.99 7.17
N VAL A 266 -6.34 3.17 7.81
CA VAL A 266 -5.08 3.59 8.45
C VAL A 266 -4.68 2.68 9.61
N GLY A 267 -5.66 2.07 10.32
CA GLY A 267 -5.40 1.07 11.35
C GLY A 267 -4.76 -0.21 10.81
N LEU A 268 -5.22 -0.66 9.63
CA LEU A 268 -4.63 -1.80 8.93
C LEU A 268 -3.20 -1.47 8.45
N VAL A 269 -3.00 -0.28 7.89
CA VAL A 269 -1.67 0.20 7.47
C VAL A 269 -0.70 0.23 8.65
N ALA A 270 -1.10 0.79 9.78
CA ALA A 270 -0.24 0.97 10.95
C ALA A 270 0.20 -0.36 11.59
N ILE A 271 -0.66 -1.36 11.59
CA ILE A 271 -0.29 -2.67 12.17
C ILE A 271 0.54 -3.53 11.23
N THR A 272 0.48 -3.27 9.92
CA THR A 272 1.10 -4.11 8.89
C THR A 272 2.57 -4.47 9.15
N PRO A 273 3.49 -3.55 9.50
CA PRO A 273 4.88 -3.92 9.76
C PRO A 273 5.06 -4.74 11.05
N GLY A 274 4.15 -4.60 12.01
CA GLY A 274 4.23 -5.21 13.33
C GLY A 274 3.29 -6.38 13.58
N ALA A 275 2.38 -6.71 12.65
CA ALA A 275 1.27 -7.62 12.90
C ALA A 275 1.68 -8.98 13.49
N GLY A 276 2.81 -9.53 13.04
CA GLY A 276 3.38 -10.79 13.57
C GLY A 276 4.54 -10.59 14.55
N PHE A 277 4.75 -9.37 15.07
CA PHE A 277 5.85 -9.09 16.01
C PHE A 277 5.40 -8.48 17.33
N VAL A 278 4.30 -7.73 17.34
CA VAL A 278 3.87 -6.96 18.51
C VAL A 278 2.85 -7.71 19.37
N PRO A 279 2.82 -7.53 20.69
CA PRO A 279 1.79 -8.12 21.54
C PRO A 279 0.39 -7.65 21.17
N ILE A 280 -0.63 -8.47 21.37
CA ILE A 280 -2.02 -8.16 21.06
C ILE A 280 -2.47 -6.84 21.71
N TRP A 281 -2.12 -6.59 22.98
CA TRP A 281 -2.50 -5.37 23.67
C TRP A 281 -1.98 -4.08 23.01
N SER A 282 -0.80 -4.12 22.37
CA SER A 282 -0.24 -2.96 21.69
C SER A 282 -1.01 -2.58 20.41
N SER A 283 -1.75 -3.52 19.82
CA SER A 283 -2.58 -3.25 18.63
C SER A 283 -3.67 -2.23 18.90
N TYR A 284 -4.22 -2.18 20.12
CA TYR A 284 -5.16 -1.14 20.53
C TYR A 284 -4.52 0.25 20.51
N ILE A 285 -3.29 0.36 21.02
CA ILE A 285 -2.52 1.62 21.05
C ILE A 285 -2.14 2.04 19.64
N ILE A 286 -1.63 1.11 18.85
CA ILE A 286 -1.20 1.36 17.45
C ILE A 286 -2.37 1.90 16.65
N GLY A 287 -3.52 1.23 16.71
CA GLY A 287 -4.73 1.64 16.00
C GLY A 287 -5.33 2.94 16.53
N ALA A 288 -5.44 3.10 17.85
CA ALA A 288 -6.02 4.32 18.42
C ALA A 288 -5.21 5.57 18.09
N LEU A 289 -3.87 5.48 18.06
CA LEU A 289 -2.98 6.61 17.81
C LEU A 289 -2.81 6.95 16.34
N VAL A 290 -2.91 5.99 15.41
CA VAL A 290 -2.73 6.29 13.99
C VAL A 290 -3.77 7.25 13.45
N SER A 291 -5.02 7.17 13.93
CA SER A 291 -6.11 8.04 13.45
C SER A 291 -5.84 9.52 13.71
N PRO A 292 -5.53 9.99 14.92
CA PRO A 292 -5.16 11.39 15.13
C PRO A 292 -3.87 11.78 14.40
N ILE A 293 -2.85 10.91 14.35
CA ILE A 293 -1.60 11.18 13.63
C ILE A 293 -1.90 11.45 12.14
N CYS A 294 -2.63 10.56 11.48
CA CYS A 294 -2.99 10.73 10.06
C CYS A 294 -3.91 11.93 9.85
N TYR A 295 -4.97 12.08 10.66
CA TYR A 295 -5.93 13.18 10.55
C TYR A 295 -5.25 14.56 10.58
N PHE A 296 -4.41 14.80 11.58
CA PHE A 296 -3.73 16.09 11.71
C PHE A 296 -2.66 16.30 10.64
N THR A 297 -1.94 15.24 10.24
CA THR A 297 -0.94 15.34 9.18
C THR A 297 -1.57 15.60 7.81
N MET A 298 -2.67 14.92 7.46
CA MET A 298 -3.41 15.18 6.22
C MET A 298 -3.90 16.64 6.15
N ASN A 299 -4.46 17.15 7.25
CA ASN A 299 -4.89 18.53 7.32
C ASN A 299 -3.72 19.51 7.18
N PHE A 300 -2.58 19.22 7.81
CA PHE A 300 -1.38 20.03 7.69
C PHE A 300 -0.86 20.07 6.23
N ILE A 301 -0.77 18.92 5.57
CA ILE A 301 -0.32 18.81 4.18
C ILE A 301 -1.25 19.58 3.24
N LYS A 302 -2.55 19.39 3.38
CA LYS A 302 -3.54 20.06 2.52
C LYS A 302 -3.62 21.56 2.75
N HIS A 303 -3.74 22.01 4.00
CA HIS A 303 -4.07 23.40 4.30
C HIS A 303 -2.83 24.27 4.57
N LYS A 304 -1.75 23.72 5.11
CA LYS A 304 -0.51 24.48 5.39
C LYS A 304 0.50 24.37 4.26
N LEU A 305 0.85 23.14 3.85
CA LEU A 305 1.79 22.94 2.75
C LEU A 305 1.12 23.14 1.38
N LYS A 306 -0.21 23.07 1.34
CA LYS A 306 -1.04 23.23 0.14
C LYS A 306 -0.66 22.22 -0.95
N ILE A 307 -0.31 21.00 -0.58
CA ILE A 307 -0.07 19.89 -1.49
C ILE A 307 -1.40 19.15 -1.71
N ASP A 308 -1.78 18.98 -2.98
CA ASP A 308 -3.01 18.30 -3.37
C ASP A 308 -2.78 16.78 -3.47
N ASP A 309 -2.61 16.11 -2.31
CA ASP A 309 -2.74 14.66 -2.20
C ASP A 309 -4.24 14.32 -2.28
N ALA A 310 -4.68 13.94 -3.47
CA ALA A 310 -6.08 14.00 -3.84
C ALA A 310 -7.01 13.14 -2.98
N LEU A 311 -6.59 11.92 -2.65
CA LEU A 311 -7.33 10.96 -1.82
C LEU A 311 -6.53 10.55 -0.58
N ASP A 312 -5.64 11.41 -0.10
CA ASP A 312 -4.83 11.21 1.10
C ASP A 312 -3.93 9.95 1.07
N ALA A 313 -3.43 9.59 -0.11
CA ALA A 313 -2.59 8.40 -0.27
C ALA A 313 -1.32 8.46 0.58
N PHE A 314 -0.62 9.61 0.62
CA PHE A 314 0.51 9.79 1.54
C PHE A 314 0.06 9.83 2.99
N GLY A 315 -1.03 10.53 3.28
CA GLY A 315 -1.56 10.62 4.65
C GLY A 315 -1.91 9.26 5.23
N CYS A 316 -2.58 8.40 4.44
CA CYS A 316 -2.93 7.05 4.87
C CYS A 316 -1.72 6.11 4.91
N HIS A 317 -1.00 6.00 3.79
CA HIS A 317 0.03 4.97 3.63
C HIS A 317 1.41 5.44 4.07
N GLY A 318 1.84 6.64 3.67
CA GLY A 318 3.14 7.18 4.09
C GLY A 318 3.20 7.40 5.59
N ILE A 319 2.30 8.19 6.15
CA ILE A 319 2.28 8.51 7.58
C ILE A 319 1.85 7.30 8.42
N GLY A 320 0.81 6.58 7.99
CA GLY A 320 0.38 5.35 8.67
C GLY A 320 1.48 4.29 8.72
N GLY A 321 2.22 4.11 7.61
CA GLY A 321 3.38 3.20 7.53
C GLY A 321 4.55 3.65 8.41
N VAL A 322 4.88 4.95 8.44
CA VAL A 322 5.91 5.51 9.34
C VAL A 322 5.54 5.27 10.80
N TRP A 323 4.30 5.56 11.20
CA TRP A 323 3.85 5.27 12.55
C TRP A 323 3.92 3.77 12.85
N GLY A 324 3.48 2.91 11.91
CA GLY A 324 3.56 1.45 12.04
C GLY A 324 4.98 0.93 12.25
N GLY A 325 5.93 1.44 11.46
CA GLY A 325 7.36 1.10 11.62
C GLY A 325 7.94 1.54 12.97
N ILE A 326 7.62 2.76 13.41
CA ILE A 326 7.97 3.26 14.75
C ILE A 326 7.37 2.36 15.83
N ALA A 327 6.07 2.07 15.73
CA ALA A 327 5.36 1.23 16.70
C ALA A 327 5.92 -0.21 16.75
N THR A 328 6.34 -0.76 15.61
CA THR A 328 7.04 -2.04 15.57
C THR A 328 8.35 -1.97 16.36
N GLY A 329 9.14 -0.92 16.17
CA GLY A 329 10.36 -0.69 16.94
C GLY A 329 10.15 -0.47 18.44
N LEU A 330 8.96 0.03 18.83
CA LEU A 330 8.57 0.18 20.23
C LEU A 330 8.13 -1.13 20.88
N PHE A 331 7.28 -1.91 20.20
CA PHE A 331 6.47 -2.96 20.82
C PHE A 331 6.82 -4.39 20.38
N ALA A 332 7.70 -4.62 19.40
CA ALA A 332 8.03 -5.98 18.95
C ALA A 332 8.64 -6.84 20.05
N LYS A 333 8.36 -8.16 20.00
CA LYS A 333 8.92 -9.17 20.89
C LYS A 333 9.48 -10.36 20.12
N THR A 334 10.69 -10.75 20.45
CA THR A 334 11.35 -11.93 19.91
C THR A 334 10.62 -13.23 20.29
N SER A 335 9.90 -13.25 21.42
CA SER A 335 9.07 -14.38 21.86
C SER A 335 7.80 -14.58 21.02
N ILE A 336 7.37 -13.58 20.24
CA ILE A 336 6.24 -13.70 19.31
C ILE A 336 6.76 -14.19 17.96
N ASN A 337 7.86 -13.59 17.47
CA ASN A 337 8.46 -13.97 16.21
C ASN A 337 9.98 -13.83 16.31
N SER A 338 10.69 -14.95 16.24
CA SER A 338 12.14 -15.03 16.39
C SER A 338 12.93 -14.45 15.19
N VAL A 339 12.28 -14.04 14.12
CA VAL A 339 12.90 -13.27 13.03
C VAL A 339 13.40 -11.91 13.54
N ALA A 340 12.74 -11.32 14.53
CA ALA A 340 13.24 -10.16 15.23
C ALA A 340 14.47 -10.53 16.07
N ARG A 341 15.59 -9.82 15.84
CA ARG A 341 16.85 -10.05 16.60
C ARG A 341 16.81 -9.48 18.01
N TRP A 342 15.96 -8.50 18.24
CA TRP A 342 15.84 -7.77 19.51
C TRP A 342 14.38 -7.45 19.82
N ASP A 343 14.09 -7.37 21.09
CA ASP A 343 12.82 -6.82 21.56
C ASP A 343 12.75 -5.32 21.31
N GLY A 344 11.55 -4.76 21.32
CA GLY A 344 11.32 -3.33 21.11
C GLY A 344 11.74 -2.45 22.33
N LEU A 345 11.76 -1.15 22.09
CA LEU A 345 12.22 -0.15 23.07
C LEU A 345 11.47 -0.22 24.41
N VAL A 346 10.15 -0.48 24.39
CA VAL A 346 9.33 -0.62 25.61
C VAL A 346 9.78 -1.78 26.49
N PHE A 347 10.47 -2.76 25.90
CA PHE A 347 11.05 -3.91 26.62
C PHE A 347 12.53 -3.76 26.92
N GLY A 348 13.06 -2.53 26.81
CA GLY A 348 14.41 -2.16 27.23
C GLY A 348 15.50 -2.32 26.17
N ASN A 349 15.15 -2.57 24.89
CA ASN A 349 16.15 -2.69 23.83
C ASN A 349 15.99 -1.59 22.76
N VAL A 350 17.03 -0.77 22.58
CA VAL A 350 17.04 0.34 21.63
C VAL A 350 17.39 -0.06 20.20
N HIS A 351 18.05 -1.20 19.99
CA HIS A 351 18.63 -1.57 18.69
C HIS A 351 17.57 -1.76 17.61
N LEU A 352 16.48 -2.47 17.91
CA LEU A 352 15.38 -2.62 16.96
C LEU A 352 14.75 -1.27 16.63
N PHE A 353 14.52 -0.43 17.61
CA PHE A 353 13.95 0.89 17.39
C PHE A 353 14.81 1.74 16.43
N VAL A 354 16.13 1.76 16.64
CA VAL A 354 17.07 2.45 15.76
C VAL A 354 17.06 1.84 14.35
N ALA A 355 17.07 0.51 14.24
CA ALA A 355 17.00 -0.17 12.95
C ALA A 355 15.71 0.17 12.18
N GLN A 356 14.56 0.26 12.86
CA GLN A 356 13.30 0.68 12.27
C GLN A 356 13.34 2.13 11.78
N ILE A 357 13.87 3.06 12.57
CA ILE A 357 14.01 4.46 12.14
C ILE A 357 14.91 4.59 10.91
N LEU A 358 16.06 3.90 10.90
CA LEU A 358 16.96 3.88 9.73
C LEU A 358 16.27 3.31 8.50
N SER A 359 15.53 2.20 8.67
CA SER A 359 14.78 1.55 7.61
C SER A 359 13.71 2.49 7.01
N ILE A 360 12.96 3.22 7.84
CA ILE A 360 11.98 4.22 7.41
C ILE A 360 12.64 5.32 6.58
N ILE A 361 13.76 5.88 7.05
CA ILE A 361 14.48 6.95 6.36
C ILE A 361 15.00 6.47 5.00
N ILE A 362 15.61 5.29 4.96
CA ILE A 362 16.15 4.71 3.73
C ILE A 362 15.02 4.43 2.73
N THR A 363 13.91 3.85 3.19
CA THR A 363 12.73 3.62 2.34
C THR A 363 12.19 4.92 1.75
N ALA A 364 12.06 5.95 2.56
CA ALA A 364 11.60 7.26 2.10
C ALA A 364 12.58 7.86 1.06
N ALA A 365 13.88 7.74 1.29
CA ALA A 365 14.90 8.22 0.34
C ALA A 365 14.84 7.47 -1.00
N VAL A 366 14.74 6.14 -0.97
CA VAL A 366 14.59 5.30 -2.19
C VAL A 366 13.32 5.68 -2.95
N ALA A 367 12.19 5.85 -2.24
CA ALA A 367 10.94 6.24 -2.85
C ALA A 367 11.00 7.63 -3.50
N VAL A 368 11.60 8.62 -2.83
CA VAL A 368 11.79 9.98 -3.38
C VAL A 368 12.67 9.94 -4.62
N VAL A 369 13.87 9.36 -4.51
CA VAL A 369 14.85 9.33 -5.61
C VAL A 369 14.31 8.55 -6.80
N GLY A 370 13.80 7.34 -6.58
CA GLY A 370 13.24 6.50 -7.64
C GLY A 370 12.06 7.18 -8.34
N THR A 371 11.16 7.82 -7.58
CA THR A 371 10.03 8.56 -8.17
C THR A 371 10.50 9.76 -9.01
N LEU A 372 11.49 10.52 -8.54
CA LEU A 372 12.04 11.63 -9.30
C LEU A 372 12.73 11.17 -10.59
N ILE A 373 13.43 10.04 -10.56
CA ILE A 373 14.03 9.42 -11.76
C ILE A 373 12.92 9.01 -12.74
N CYS A 374 11.86 8.34 -12.28
CA CYS A 374 10.71 7.97 -13.13
C CYS A 374 10.09 9.21 -13.80
N ILE A 375 9.83 10.26 -13.03
CA ILE A 375 9.32 11.53 -13.54
C ILE A 375 10.29 12.12 -14.60
N GLY A 376 11.59 12.13 -14.28
CA GLY A 376 12.64 12.65 -15.16
C GLY A 376 12.67 11.95 -16.51
N ILE A 377 12.58 10.61 -16.52
CA ILE A 377 12.56 9.81 -17.73
C ILE A 377 11.28 10.07 -18.54
N ILE A 378 10.11 9.99 -17.90
CA ILE A 378 8.82 10.07 -18.60
C ILE A 378 8.62 11.45 -19.25
N ARG A 379 8.99 12.53 -18.54
CA ARG A 379 8.79 13.90 -19.04
C ARG A 379 9.56 14.21 -20.32
N ILE A 380 10.59 13.42 -20.65
CA ILE A 380 11.33 13.55 -21.93
C ILE A 380 10.41 13.23 -23.10
N PHE A 381 9.49 12.28 -22.93
CA PHE A 381 8.65 11.76 -23.99
C PHE A 381 7.24 12.35 -24.00
N THR A 382 6.71 12.70 -22.82
CA THR A 382 5.32 13.15 -22.72
C THR A 382 5.05 13.88 -21.39
N PRO A 383 4.20 14.92 -21.39
CA PRO A 383 3.79 15.57 -20.13
C PRO A 383 2.98 14.61 -19.27
N LEU A 384 3.28 14.61 -17.95
CA LEU A 384 2.57 13.73 -17.00
C LEU A 384 1.14 14.20 -16.73
N ARG A 385 0.91 15.52 -16.74
CA ARG A 385 -0.39 16.10 -16.44
C ARG A 385 -1.24 16.27 -17.71
N VAL A 386 -2.54 16.07 -17.57
CA VAL A 386 -3.54 16.41 -18.60
C VAL A 386 -3.64 17.93 -18.78
N ASP A 387 -4.15 18.38 -19.90
CA ASP A 387 -4.40 19.81 -20.11
C ASP A 387 -5.63 20.31 -19.31
N GLN A 388 -5.80 21.64 -19.28
CA GLN A 388 -6.86 22.24 -18.49
C GLN A 388 -8.28 21.93 -19.03
N LYS A 389 -8.41 21.62 -20.33
CA LYS A 389 -9.71 21.28 -20.94
C LYS A 389 -10.07 19.84 -20.58
N GLU A 390 -9.12 18.90 -20.67
CA GLU A 390 -9.29 17.52 -20.25
C GLU A 390 -9.65 17.44 -18.76
N GLU A 391 -8.95 18.18 -17.89
CA GLU A 391 -9.23 18.21 -16.45
C GLU A 391 -10.63 18.82 -16.16
N ALA A 392 -11.06 19.83 -16.94
CA ALA A 392 -12.37 20.42 -16.81
C ALA A 392 -13.49 19.49 -17.27
N LEU A 393 -13.30 18.79 -18.39
CA LEU A 393 -14.24 17.81 -18.94
C LEU A 393 -14.39 16.60 -18.00
N GLY A 394 -13.27 16.10 -17.47
CA GLY A 394 -13.17 14.88 -16.69
C GLY A 394 -12.42 13.79 -17.44
N LEU A 395 -11.72 12.95 -16.70
CA LEU A 395 -10.81 11.96 -17.27
C LEU A 395 -11.53 10.72 -17.80
N ASP A 396 -12.76 10.45 -17.37
CA ASP A 396 -13.56 9.35 -17.90
C ASP A 396 -13.78 9.53 -19.41
N ILE A 397 -14.29 10.69 -19.80
CA ILE A 397 -14.54 11.02 -21.21
C ILE A 397 -13.23 11.30 -21.95
N SER A 398 -12.33 12.12 -21.39
CA SER A 398 -11.16 12.60 -22.14
C SER A 398 -10.07 11.55 -22.31
N GLN A 399 -9.99 10.55 -21.45
CA GLN A 399 -8.94 9.52 -21.51
C GLN A 399 -9.46 8.13 -21.95
N HIS A 400 -10.76 7.86 -21.75
CA HIS A 400 -11.35 6.52 -22.01
C HIS A 400 -12.59 6.57 -22.92
N GLY A 401 -13.21 7.73 -23.12
CA GLY A 401 -14.47 7.83 -23.88
C GLY A 401 -15.67 7.21 -23.16
N GLU A 402 -15.56 6.95 -21.87
CA GLU A 402 -16.56 6.29 -21.04
C GLU A 402 -17.23 7.28 -20.07
N ASN A 403 -18.39 6.89 -19.58
CA ASN A 403 -19.10 7.60 -18.52
C ASN A 403 -19.62 6.57 -17.49
N ALA A 404 -19.20 6.69 -16.26
CA ALA A 404 -19.61 5.79 -15.16
C ALA A 404 -21.14 5.79 -14.95
N TYR A 405 -21.81 6.90 -15.25
CA TYR A 405 -23.24 7.08 -15.10
C TYR A 405 -23.78 7.81 -16.32
N PRO A 406 -24.09 7.10 -17.40
CA PRO A 406 -24.70 7.70 -18.59
C PRO A 406 -26.03 8.34 -18.24
N SER A 407 -26.39 9.38 -18.99
CA SER A 407 -27.69 10.05 -18.80
C SER A 407 -28.78 9.08 -19.27
N PHE A 408 -29.75 8.79 -18.42
CA PHE A 408 -30.94 8.06 -18.82
C PHE A 408 -31.82 8.96 -19.66
N ASN A 409 -31.95 8.65 -20.94
CA ASN A 409 -32.77 9.41 -21.90
C ASN A 409 -34.16 8.78 -22.12
N GLY A 410 -34.49 7.71 -21.41
CA GLY A 410 -35.80 7.03 -21.52
C GLY A 410 -35.97 6.15 -22.75
N PHE A 411 -34.90 5.85 -23.47
CA PHE A 411 -34.92 5.08 -24.74
C PHE A 411 -33.87 3.93 -24.77
N ASP A 412 -33.35 3.50 -23.64
CA ASP A 412 -32.43 2.35 -23.57
C ASP A 412 -33.19 1.03 -23.47
#